data_c034fd20efee62b02aea82581ac88bc3
#
_entry.id   c034fd20efee62b02aea82581ac88bc3
#
_cell.length_a   1.000
_cell.length_b   1.000
_cell.length_c   1.000
_cell.angle_alpha   90.00
_cell.angle_beta   90.00
_cell.angle_gamma   90.00
#
_symmetry.space_group_name_H-M   'P 1'
#
loop_
_entity.id
_entity.type
_entity.pdbx_description
1 polymer ?
#
loop_
_entity_poly.entity_id
_entity_poly.type
_entity_poly.pdbx_seq_one_letter_code
_entity_poly.pdbx_strand_id
1 'polypeptide(L)'
;MTSPSSIRKAIRSRRKSLSAKENRSHGESVSRHLASLAVFRRARRIAVYLSVNGELDTAPLIERLLLKRKRLYLPVLHPFRHGRLLFCQWDGKRSLVLNRYGISEPRCTSGALASSVRRLDVVIVPLVAFDVSLNRIGMGGGYYDRTFGYARSSGRWKRPLLIGVAHRFQQVD
;
A
#
# COMPACT_ATOMS: atom_id res chain seq x y z
N MET A 1 -14.20 12.84 21.77
CA MET A 1 -13.69 12.38 20.45
C MET A 1 -12.22 12.05 20.58
N THR A 2 -11.84 10.85 20.21
CA THR A 2 -10.44 10.39 20.28
C THR A 2 -9.61 11.09 19.18
N SER A 3 -8.54 11.78 19.52
CA SER A 3 -7.74 12.51 18.51
C SER A 3 -7.04 11.55 17.54
N PRO A 4 -6.80 11.95 16.27
CA PRO A 4 -6.05 11.13 15.32
C PRO A 4 -4.65 10.71 15.81
N SER A 5 -4.02 11.51 16.70
CA SER A 5 -2.72 11.19 17.28
C SER A 5 -2.81 10.06 18.30
N SER A 6 -3.84 10.06 19.15
CA SER A 6 -4.07 8.99 20.13
C SER A 6 -4.43 7.67 19.45
N ILE A 7 -5.28 7.70 18.39
CA ILE A 7 -5.58 6.53 17.57
C ILE A 7 -4.30 5.95 16.97
N ARG A 8 -3.44 6.78 16.36
CA ARG A 8 -2.16 6.32 15.81
C ARG A 8 -1.27 5.65 16.87
N LYS A 9 -1.20 6.22 18.07
CA LYS A 9 -0.40 5.68 19.17
C LYS A 9 -0.92 4.31 19.61
N ALA A 10 -2.22 4.18 19.84
CA ALA A 10 -2.85 2.93 20.26
C ALA A 10 -2.68 1.81 19.21
N ILE A 11 -2.96 2.11 17.95
CA ILE A 11 -2.84 1.13 16.86
C ILE A 11 -1.38 0.70 16.64
N ARG A 12 -0.42 1.63 16.70
CA ARG A 12 1.01 1.28 16.60
C ARG A 12 1.46 0.36 17.73
N SER A 13 1.00 0.59 18.95
CA SER A 13 1.30 -0.29 20.08
C SER A 13 0.77 -1.69 19.84
N ARG A 14 -0.50 -1.80 19.39
CA ARG A 14 -1.15 -3.09 19.11
C ARG A 14 -0.51 -3.83 17.92
N ARG A 15 -0.04 -3.12 16.89
CA ARG A 15 0.73 -3.72 15.80
C ARG A 15 2.04 -4.35 16.28
N LYS A 16 2.74 -3.68 17.20
CA LYS A 16 4.01 -4.17 17.76
C LYS A 16 3.84 -5.41 18.64
N SER A 17 2.66 -5.66 19.20
CA SER A 17 2.37 -6.85 20.01
C SER A 17 2.05 -8.09 19.16
N LEU A 18 1.83 -7.95 17.85
CA LEU A 18 1.66 -9.09 16.96
C LEU A 18 2.99 -9.81 16.74
N SER A 19 2.96 -11.13 16.86
CA SER A 19 4.08 -11.96 16.43
C SER A 19 4.24 -11.94 14.90
N ALA A 20 5.43 -12.21 14.41
CA ALA A 20 5.69 -12.34 12.98
C ALA A 20 4.80 -13.42 12.32
N LYS A 21 4.54 -14.52 13.03
CA LYS A 21 3.68 -15.62 12.57
C LYS A 21 2.23 -15.18 12.39
N GLU A 22 1.67 -14.45 13.37
CA GLU A 22 0.30 -13.92 13.28
C GLU A 22 0.18 -12.92 12.14
N ASN A 23 1.12 -11.98 12.03
CA ASN A 23 1.11 -10.99 10.96
C ASN A 23 1.19 -11.65 9.58
N ARG A 24 2.04 -12.67 9.42
CA ARG A 24 2.14 -13.47 8.19
C ARG A 24 0.83 -14.17 7.86
N SER A 25 0.19 -14.82 8.84
CA SER A 25 -1.10 -15.50 8.68
C SER A 25 -2.21 -14.53 8.24
N HIS A 26 -2.24 -13.32 8.82
CA HIS A 26 -3.18 -12.27 8.40
C HIS A 26 -2.91 -11.83 6.97
N GLY A 27 -1.64 -11.66 6.58
CA GLY A 27 -1.23 -11.33 5.22
C GLY A 27 -1.65 -12.39 4.20
N GLU A 28 -1.48 -13.67 4.54
CA GLU A 28 -1.94 -14.79 3.70
C GLU A 28 -3.46 -14.79 3.51
N SER A 29 -4.21 -14.53 4.58
CA SER A 29 -5.68 -14.45 4.53
C SER A 29 -6.13 -13.32 3.60
N VAL A 30 -5.56 -12.12 3.76
CA VAL A 30 -5.84 -10.98 2.87
C VAL A 30 -5.43 -11.27 1.43
N SER A 31 -4.28 -11.91 1.20
CA SER A 31 -3.82 -12.30 -0.13
C SER A 31 -4.80 -13.25 -0.82
N ARG A 32 -5.37 -14.23 -0.09
CA ARG A 32 -6.40 -15.14 -0.61
C ARG A 32 -7.68 -14.39 -0.96
N HIS A 33 -8.12 -13.52 -0.05
CA HIS A 33 -9.35 -12.74 -0.25
C HIS A 33 -9.24 -11.81 -1.46
N LEU A 34 -8.15 -11.05 -1.59
CA LEU A 34 -7.92 -10.20 -2.76
C LEU A 34 -7.90 -11.01 -4.06
N ALA A 35 -7.28 -12.19 -4.05
CA ALA A 35 -7.21 -13.05 -5.23
C ALA A 35 -8.59 -13.56 -5.70
N SER A 36 -9.60 -13.63 -4.81
CA SER A 36 -10.97 -14.01 -5.16
C SER A 36 -11.76 -12.89 -5.84
N LEU A 37 -11.39 -11.63 -5.64
CA LEU A 37 -12.08 -10.48 -6.21
C LEU A 37 -11.89 -10.39 -7.72
N ALA A 38 -12.98 -10.28 -8.48
CA ALA A 38 -12.94 -10.20 -9.93
C ALA A 38 -12.10 -9.03 -10.45
N VAL A 39 -12.19 -7.85 -9.79
CA VAL A 39 -11.40 -6.67 -10.15
C VAL A 39 -9.90 -6.93 -9.99
N PHE A 40 -9.50 -7.62 -8.93
CA PHE A 40 -8.10 -7.95 -8.67
C PHE A 40 -7.57 -9.01 -9.64
N ARG A 41 -8.38 -10.00 -9.99
CA ARG A 41 -8.03 -11.01 -11.00
C ARG A 41 -7.78 -10.40 -12.38
N ARG A 42 -8.61 -9.42 -12.79
CA ARG A 42 -8.50 -8.70 -14.07
C ARG A 42 -7.35 -7.69 -14.10
N ALA A 43 -6.95 -7.18 -12.95
CA ALA A 43 -5.86 -6.20 -12.86
C ALA A 43 -4.54 -6.80 -13.37
N ARG A 44 -3.80 -6.03 -14.16
CA ARG A 44 -2.49 -6.40 -14.70
C ARG A 44 -1.35 -5.65 -14.04
N ARG A 45 -1.59 -4.37 -13.65
CA ARG A 45 -0.62 -3.46 -13.05
C ARG A 45 -1.06 -3.13 -11.63
N ILE A 46 -0.41 -3.74 -10.67
CA ILE A 46 -0.80 -3.67 -9.26
C ILE A 46 0.35 -3.07 -8.46
N ALA A 47 0.08 -2.01 -7.71
CA ALA A 47 1.03 -1.45 -6.78
C ALA A 47 0.76 -1.97 -5.37
N VAL A 48 1.83 -2.35 -4.67
CA VAL A 48 1.78 -2.83 -3.28
C VAL A 48 2.89 -2.13 -2.50
N TYR A 49 2.67 -1.80 -1.24
CA TYR A 49 3.71 -1.32 -0.34
C TYR A 49 4.46 -2.49 0.31
N LEU A 50 5.70 -2.26 0.73
CA LEU A 50 6.43 -3.18 1.59
C LEU A 50 6.07 -2.85 3.04
N SER A 51 5.55 -3.84 3.76
CA SER A 51 5.09 -3.67 5.14
C SER A 51 6.24 -3.34 6.09
N VAL A 52 6.04 -2.32 6.92
CA VAL A 52 6.99 -1.88 7.94
C VAL A 52 6.24 -1.60 9.25
N ASN A 53 6.96 -1.60 10.37
CA ASN A 53 6.42 -1.20 11.68
C ASN A 53 5.11 -1.91 12.08
N GLY A 54 5.03 -3.23 11.82
CA GLY A 54 3.85 -4.04 12.15
C GLY A 54 2.63 -3.76 11.27
N GLU A 55 2.79 -3.13 10.12
CA GLU A 55 1.73 -3.09 9.09
C GLU A 55 1.37 -4.51 8.68
N LEU A 56 0.16 -4.69 8.15
CA LEU A 56 -0.26 -5.98 7.60
C LEU A 56 0.79 -6.49 6.62
N ASP A 57 1.23 -7.73 6.81
CA ASP A 57 2.28 -8.33 5.97
C ASP A 57 1.78 -8.49 4.52
N THR A 58 2.42 -7.75 3.61
CA THR A 58 2.13 -7.79 2.18
C THR A 58 2.99 -8.78 1.40
N ALA A 59 3.97 -9.43 2.03
CA ALA A 59 4.84 -10.39 1.36
C ALA A 59 4.06 -11.55 0.71
N PRO A 60 3.04 -12.17 1.36
CA PRO A 60 2.24 -13.23 0.71
C PRO A 60 1.50 -12.76 -0.53
N LEU A 61 1.05 -11.50 -0.54
CA LEU A 61 0.41 -10.90 -1.71
C LEU A 61 1.42 -10.67 -2.84
N ILE A 62 2.59 -10.14 -2.50
CA ILE A 62 3.69 -9.88 -3.45
C ILE A 62 4.12 -11.19 -4.11
N GLU A 63 4.38 -12.23 -3.33
CA GLU A 63 4.73 -13.57 -3.81
C GLU A 63 3.70 -14.10 -4.80
N ARG A 64 2.42 -14.01 -4.43
CA ARG A 64 1.30 -14.44 -5.30
C ARG A 64 1.25 -13.66 -6.60
N LEU A 65 1.47 -12.34 -6.58
CA LEU A 65 1.46 -11.50 -7.77
C LEU A 65 2.60 -11.86 -8.73
N LEU A 66 3.79 -12.11 -8.21
CA LEU A 66 4.96 -12.53 -8.98
C LEU A 66 4.72 -13.92 -9.61
N LEU A 67 4.21 -14.90 -8.84
CA LEU A 67 3.84 -16.23 -9.36
C LEU A 67 2.79 -16.14 -10.48
N LYS A 68 1.83 -15.22 -10.37
CA LYS A 68 0.80 -14.99 -11.40
C LYS A 68 1.27 -14.07 -12.54
N ARG A 69 2.57 -13.74 -12.60
CA ARG A 69 3.20 -12.89 -13.62
C ARG A 69 2.49 -11.53 -13.79
N LYS A 70 1.92 -10.98 -12.72
CA LYS A 70 1.37 -9.62 -12.71
C LYS A 70 2.51 -8.60 -12.74
N ARG A 71 2.28 -7.44 -13.33
CA ARG A 71 3.23 -6.33 -13.24
C ARG A 71 3.10 -5.67 -11.87
N LEU A 72 4.06 -5.98 -11.00
CA LEU A 72 4.13 -5.45 -9.65
C LEU A 72 4.88 -4.12 -9.63
N TYR A 73 4.34 -3.17 -8.88
CA TYR A 73 4.95 -1.86 -8.66
C TYR A 73 5.09 -1.60 -7.17
N LEU A 74 6.22 -1.02 -6.77
CA LEU A 74 6.46 -0.56 -5.41
C LEU A 74 6.49 0.97 -5.37
N PRO A 75 6.02 1.61 -4.28
CA PRO A 75 6.12 3.05 -4.11
C PRO A 75 7.58 3.46 -3.89
N VAL A 76 7.94 4.58 -4.49
CA VAL A 76 9.26 5.23 -4.36
C VAL A 76 9.03 6.69 -4.03
N LEU A 77 9.82 7.27 -3.18
CA LEU A 77 9.73 8.70 -2.89
C LEU A 77 10.02 9.53 -4.14
N HIS A 78 9.15 10.50 -4.42
CA HIS A 78 9.39 11.39 -5.56
C HIS A 78 10.60 12.28 -5.26
N PRO A 79 11.67 12.28 -6.10
CA PRO A 79 12.92 12.97 -5.80
C PRO A 79 12.75 14.50 -5.69
N PHE A 80 11.86 15.09 -6.50
CA PHE A 80 11.70 16.55 -6.59
C PHE A 80 10.39 17.08 -6.00
N ARG A 81 9.40 16.23 -5.75
CA ARG A 81 8.09 16.66 -5.22
C ARG A 81 7.85 16.05 -3.84
N HIS A 82 8.13 16.87 -2.81
CA HIS A 82 7.92 16.44 -1.43
C HIS A 82 6.51 15.91 -1.18
N GLY A 83 6.44 14.82 -0.45
CA GLY A 83 5.17 14.21 -0.05
C GLY A 83 4.42 13.49 -1.16
N ARG A 84 5.02 13.24 -2.32
CA ARG A 84 4.45 12.43 -3.40
C ARG A 84 5.23 11.16 -3.63
N LEU A 85 4.56 10.18 -4.23
CA LEU A 85 5.11 8.89 -4.62
C LEU A 85 5.20 8.78 -6.14
N LEU A 86 6.23 8.10 -6.59
CA LEU A 86 6.30 7.43 -7.87
C LEU A 86 6.07 5.94 -7.65
N PHE A 87 5.82 5.20 -8.70
CA PHE A 87 5.66 3.74 -8.64
C PHE A 87 6.62 3.10 -9.63
N CYS A 88 7.50 2.28 -9.11
CA CYS A 88 8.54 1.60 -9.86
C CYS A 88 8.19 0.12 -10.04
N GLN A 89 8.27 -0.38 -11.26
CA GLN A 89 8.06 -1.80 -11.53
C GLN A 89 9.19 -2.61 -10.89
N TRP A 90 8.82 -3.65 -10.15
CA TRP A 90 9.73 -4.54 -9.48
C TRP A 90 9.43 -5.99 -9.83
N ASP A 91 10.47 -6.76 -10.08
CA ASP A 91 10.40 -8.16 -10.53
C ASP A 91 10.66 -9.19 -9.42
N GLY A 92 10.78 -8.72 -8.17
CA GLY A 92 11.11 -9.57 -7.02
C GLY A 92 12.60 -9.86 -6.86
N LYS A 93 13.45 -9.48 -7.83
CA LYS A 93 14.87 -9.81 -7.85
C LYS A 93 15.78 -8.60 -7.71
N ARG A 94 15.38 -7.45 -8.25
CA ARG A 94 16.18 -6.22 -8.17
C ARG A 94 16.39 -5.82 -6.73
N SER A 95 17.61 -5.39 -6.42
CA SER A 95 17.97 -4.93 -5.08
C SER A 95 17.14 -3.72 -4.65
N LEU A 96 16.79 -3.72 -3.40
CA LEU A 96 16.12 -2.61 -2.72
C LEU A 96 17.16 -1.76 -1.99
N VAL A 97 16.89 -0.47 -1.88
CA VAL A 97 17.69 0.47 -1.09
C VAL A 97 16.83 1.13 -0.03
N LEU A 98 17.41 1.50 1.09
CA LEU A 98 16.70 2.24 2.12
C LEU A 98 16.52 3.70 1.71
N ASN A 99 15.31 4.18 1.79
CA ASN A 99 15.03 5.62 1.64
C ASN A 99 15.29 6.38 2.95
N ARG A 100 15.09 7.69 2.95
CA ARG A 100 15.30 8.55 4.13
C ARG A 100 14.44 8.21 5.36
N TYR A 101 13.45 7.35 5.23
CA TYR A 101 12.60 6.86 6.33
C TYR A 101 12.97 5.45 6.77
N GLY A 102 14.06 4.88 6.24
CA GLY A 102 14.47 3.50 6.52
C GLY A 102 13.56 2.45 5.89
N ILE A 103 12.76 2.83 4.89
CA ILE A 103 11.85 1.93 4.15
C ILE A 103 12.55 1.50 2.86
N SER A 104 12.53 0.20 2.60
CA SER A 104 13.08 -0.36 1.38
C SER A 104 12.28 0.08 0.15
N GLU A 105 12.98 0.54 -0.88
CA GLU A 105 12.38 0.89 -2.17
C GLU A 105 13.30 0.48 -3.33
N PRO A 106 12.77 0.17 -4.53
CA PRO A 106 13.61 -0.20 -5.67
C PRO A 106 14.37 1.00 -6.21
N ARG A 107 15.62 0.80 -6.63
CA ARG A 107 16.31 1.76 -7.49
C ARG A 107 15.58 1.84 -8.82
N CYS A 108 14.95 2.98 -9.08
CA CYS A 108 14.10 3.14 -10.25
C CYS A 108 14.86 3.74 -11.41
N THR A 109 14.93 3.01 -12.51
CA THR A 109 15.39 3.53 -13.80
C THR A 109 14.20 4.13 -14.55
N SER A 110 14.44 5.03 -15.50
CA SER A 110 13.40 5.72 -16.28
C SER A 110 12.41 4.76 -16.96
N GLY A 111 12.89 3.62 -17.47
CA GLY A 111 12.04 2.61 -18.10
C GLY A 111 11.19 1.79 -17.15
N ALA A 112 11.52 1.75 -15.85
CA ALA A 112 10.77 1.00 -14.83
C ALA A 112 9.68 1.84 -14.15
N LEU A 113 9.66 3.15 -14.35
CA LEU A 113 8.62 4.02 -13.80
C LEU A 113 7.27 3.74 -14.47
N ALA A 114 6.22 3.65 -13.66
CA ALA A 114 4.89 3.84 -14.19
C ALA A 114 4.82 5.28 -14.70
N SER A 115 4.75 5.48 -16.01
CA SER A 115 4.73 6.80 -16.66
C SER A 115 3.61 7.70 -16.15
N SER A 116 2.61 7.12 -15.49
CA SER A 116 1.57 7.81 -14.73
C SER A 116 0.95 6.82 -13.75
N VAL A 117 0.66 7.27 -12.54
CA VAL A 117 -0.13 6.49 -11.55
C VAL A 117 -1.51 6.07 -12.09
N ARG A 118 -2.02 6.79 -13.08
CA ARG A 118 -3.28 6.49 -13.78
C ARG A 118 -3.22 5.19 -14.61
N ARG A 119 -2.03 4.71 -14.93
CA ARG A 119 -1.83 3.44 -15.64
C ARG A 119 -1.90 2.22 -14.72
N LEU A 120 -1.86 2.42 -13.40
CA LEU A 120 -2.08 1.33 -12.45
C LEU A 120 -3.56 0.92 -12.48
N ASP A 121 -3.82 -0.36 -12.34
CA ASP A 121 -5.18 -0.88 -12.23
C ASP A 121 -5.67 -0.87 -10.78
N VAL A 122 -4.80 -1.31 -9.87
CA VAL A 122 -5.05 -1.39 -8.42
C VAL A 122 -3.84 -0.87 -7.67
N VAL A 123 -4.09 -0.18 -6.56
CA VAL A 123 -3.06 0.22 -5.60
C VAL A 123 -3.49 -0.25 -4.21
N ILE A 124 -2.67 -1.07 -3.60
CA ILE A 124 -2.82 -1.44 -2.20
C ILE A 124 -2.25 -0.31 -1.34
N VAL A 125 -3.08 0.21 -0.44
CA VAL A 125 -2.77 1.42 0.36
C VAL A 125 -2.60 1.04 1.82
N PRO A 126 -1.50 1.44 2.47
CA PRO A 126 -1.35 1.29 3.92
C PRO A 126 -2.26 2.28 4.65
N LEU A 127 -2.70 1.89 5.83
CA LEU A 127 -3.48 2.76 6.71
C LEU A 127 -3.21 2.44 8.18
N VAL A 128 -3.44 3.40 9.06
CA VAL A 128 -3.35 3.19 10.51
C VAL A 128 -4.68 2.75 11.07
N ALA A 129 -5.76 3.44 10.70
CA ALA A 129 -7.12 3.10 11.11
C ALA A 129 -8.10 3.42 9.97
N PHE A 130 -9.28 2.82 10.02
CA PHE A 130 -10.37 3.07 9.09
C PHE A 130 -11.72 2.96 9.83
N ASP A 131 -12.74 3.63 9.30
CA ASP A 131 -14.12 3.56 9.78
C ASP A 131 -15.02 2.78 8.81
N VAL A 132 -16.26 2.59 9.19
CA VAL A 132 -17.28 1.90 8.38
C VAL A 132 -17.63 2.66 7.09
N SER A 133 -17.38 3.97 7.04
CA SER A 133 -17.55 4.81 5.86
C SER A 133 -16.34 4.78 4.92
N LEU A 134 -15.35 3.93 5.21
CA LEU A 134 -14.10 3.79 4.46
C LEU A 134 -13.20 5.03 4.51
N ASN A 135 -13.41 5.94 5.46
CA ASN A 135 -12.42 6.96 5.74
C ASN A 135 -11.20 6.30 6.39
N ARG A 136 -10.01 6.78 6.06
CA ARG A 136 -8.79 6.22 6.61
C ARG A 136 -7.91 7.26 7.29
N ILE A 137 -7.28 6.86 8.36
CA ILE A 137 -6.21 7.60 9.01
C ILE A 137 -4.89 6.98 8.54
N GLY A 138 -4.05 7.80 7.90
CA GLY A 138 -2.68 7.43 7.53
C GLY A 138 -1.67 7.78 8.61
N MET A 139 -0.38 7.52 8.32
CA MET A 139 0.76 7.79 9.23
C MET A 139 1.03 9.29 9.48
N GLY A 140 0.34 10.18 8.78
CA GLY A 140 0.51 11.65 8.92
C GLY A 140 1.33 12.29 7.78
N GLY A 141 2.10 11.54 7.02
CA GLY A 141 2.92 12.06 5.93
C GLY A 141 2.14 12.47 4.67
N GLY A 142 0.88 12.06 4.51
CA GLY A 142 -0.01 12.44 3.40
C GLY A 142 0.46 12.02 1.99
N TYR A 143 1.41 11.12 1.87
CA TYR A 143 2.00 10.69 0.59
C TYR A 143 0.97 10.15 -0.40
N TYR A 144 0.13 9.23 0.03
CA TYR A 144 -0.92 8.65 -0.80
C TYR A 144 -1.99 9.69 -1.14
N ASP A 145 -2.39 10.52 -0.19
CA ASP A 145 -3.43 11.54 -0.40
C ASP A 145 -2.99 12.57 -1.43
N ARG A 146 -1.74 13.07 -1.34
CA ARG A 146 -1.20 14.00 -2.33
C ARG A 146 -0.94 13.35 -3.68
N THR A 147 -0.60 12.06 -3.70
CA THR A 147 -0.32 11.34 -4.95
C THR A 147 -1.61 11.06 -5.71
N PHE A 148 -2.70 10.73 -5.00
CA PHE A 148 -3.98 10.36 -5.60
C PHE A 148 -5.07 11.44 -5.46
N GLY A 149 -4.76 12.60 -4.87
CA GLY A 149 -5.72 13.68 -4.62
C GLY A 149 -6.49 14.16 -5.86
N TYR A 150 -5.86 14.11 -7.03
CA TYR A 150 -6.51 14.44 -8.30
C TYR A 150 -7.66 13.47 -8.67
N ALA A 151 -7.63 12.24 -8.18
CA ALA A 151 -8.69 11.26 -8.48
C ALA A 151 -10.02 11.63 -7.79
N ARG A 152 -9.95 12.40 -6.71
CA ARG A 152 -11.14 12.89 -5.98
C ARG A 152 -11.80 14.10 -6.66
N SER A 153 -11.01 14.91 -7.38
CA SER A 153 -11.48 16.18 -7.94
C SER A 153 -12.12 16.08 -9.32
N SER A 154 -11.87 15.02 -10.08
CA SER A 154 -12.22 15.00 -11.51
C SER A 154 -13.47 14.19 -11.87
N GLY A 155 -14.12 13.49 -10.91
CA GLY A 155 -15.32 12.67 -11.16
C GLY A 155 -15.21 11.63 -12.29
N ARG A 156 -14.25 11.81 -13.20
CA ARG A 156 -14.04 11.02 -14.43
C ARG A 156 -13.08 9.85 -14.28
N TRP A 157 -12.34 9.74 -13.16
CA TRP A 157 -11.25 8.75 -13.07
C TRP A 157 -11.64 7.54 -12.25
N LYS A 158 -11.88 6.44 -12.95
CA LYS A 158 -12.14 5.12 -12.34
C LYS A 158 -10.87 4.34 -11.97
N ARG A 159 -9.66 4.85 -12.25
CA ARG A 159 -8.38 4.13 -12.03
C ARG A 159 -7.30 5.04 -11.47
N PRO A 160 -6.39 4.49 -10.62
CA PRO A 160 -6.43 3.14 -10.06
C PRO A 160 -7.53 2.96 -9.01
N LEU A 161 -8.00 1.72 -8.83
CA LEU A 161 -8.78 1.35 -7.65
C LEU A 161 -7.83 1.33 -6.45
N LEU A 162 -8.15 2.09 -5.41
CA LEU A 162 -7.40 2.09 -4.15
C LEU A 162 -8.05 1.09 -3.19
N ILE A 163 -7.27 0.14 -2.70
CA ILE A 163 -7.72 -0.86 -1.74
C ILE A 163 -6.88 -0.72 -0.47
N GLY A 164 -7.50 -0.30 0.62
CA GLY A 164 -6.89 -0.32 1.94
C GLY A 164 -6.85 -1.74 2.49
N VAL A 165 -5.73 -2.14 3.07
CA VAL A 165 -5.60 -3.42 3.77
C VAL A 165 -5.14 -3.17 5.20
N ALA A 166 -5.73 -3.90 6.15
CA ALA A 166 -5.53 -3.65 7.56
C ALA A 166 -5.83 -4.90 8.40
N HIS A 167 -5.34 -4.93 9.62
CA HIS A 167 -5.83 -5.85 10.63
C HIS A 167 -7.23 -5.43 11.09
N ARG A 168 -8.06 -6.39 11.50
CA ARG A 168 -9.43 -6.12 11.98
C ARG A 168 -9.47 -5.07 13.10
N PHE A 169 -8.50 -5.10 14.01
CA PHE A 169 -8.45 -4.17 15.13
C PHE A 169 -8.12 -2.72 14.76
N GLN A 170 -7.84 -2.43 13.50
CA GLN A 170 -7.62 -1.07 12.98
C GLN A 170 -8.93 -0.39 12.59
N GLN A 171 -10.04 -1.10 12.64
CA GLN A 171 -11.36 -0.49 12.51
C GLN A 171 -11.66 0.33 13.76
N VAL A 172 -12.11 1.55 13.56
CA VAL A 172 -12.54 2.51 14.58
C VAL A 172 -13.94 3.01 14.25
N ASP A 173 -14.60 3.58 15.23
CA ASP A 173 -15.94 4.18 15.08
C ASP A 173 -15.85 5.56 14.46
#